data_cb98dff07931a7e693e78fa5040ec25d
#
_entry.id   cb98dff07931a7e693e78fa5040ec25d
#
_cell.length_a   1.000
_cell.length_b   1.000
_cell.length_c   1.000
_cell.angle_alpha   90.00
_cell.angle_beta   90.00
_cell.angle_gamma   90.00
#
_symmetry.space_group_name_H-M   'P 1'
#
loop_
_entity.id
_entity.type
_entity.pdbx_description
1 polymer ?
#
loop_
_entity_poly.entity_id
_entity_poly.type
_entity_poly.pdbx_seq_one_letter_code
_entity_poly.pdbx_strand_id
1 'polypeptide(L)'
;SRTEPAIHAISLELHPGEVMLLAGSSGCGKTTLLRCINGLIPHSYRGKLSGDILIYGQSNAGMKLAEISQKVGTLLQDPERQILGSYVLNEVCFGLENLGLPREEMIRRGEAALERLHILHLRDKETFGISGGEKQKVALAGVLAMQPKILLLDEPLASLDPASAREALLLFRELADQGMAIMLVEHRVEDVLTIEPERVVYMEDGRMCFHGDIQGLVQVVDYHKIKLPAQVVVERAKAEPQPNFEPAVPLLDTSNPLIEFQQVHFRYHDDAPEVLHNINLKIHAGEVIAILGHNGSGKTTLVKQALGLLKPTKGKVFLEGVETHTLTVAKAARTIGYVFQSPSQMLFAPTVKEELSFGPKNLGFDQETIAQNVQWAIETVHLEDELLTPPLALSFGQQKRVSIASVLSMRSRILMMDEPTAGQDYWNYQAFMDSILQMPGFDSIIFITHDLDLALIYANRIIVLYDGEIVADGKPVDVLQDRQKINQWRLVATSLLELNFQMYPKTGKFLRAEALAQFMD
;
A
#
# COMPACT_ATOMS: atom_id res chain seq x y z
N SER A 1 -12.45 16.09 21.01
CA SER A 1 -12.27 14.98 21.97
C SER A 1 -13.42 14.01 21.80
N ARG A 2 -13.14 12.78 21.38
CA ARG A 2 -14.14 11.72 21.35
C ARG A 2 -14.61 11.48 22.80
N THR A 3 -15.91 11.41 23.00
CA THR A 3 -16.55 11.11 24.30
C THR A 3 -16.56 9.61 24.60
N GLU A 4 -16.43 8.76 23.55
CA GLU A 4 -16.41 7.31 23.66
C GLU A 4 -14.98 6.75 23.68
N PRO A 5 -14.74 5.66 24.43
CA PRO A 5 -13.45 4.98 24.43
C PRO A 5 -13.07 4.49 23.03
N ALA A 6 -11.77 4.54 22.69
CA ALA A 6 -11.25 4.02 21.44
C ALA A 6 -11.09 2.50 21.44
N ILE A 7 -10.97 1.89 22.62
CA ILE A 7 -10.94 0.43 22.82
C ILE A 7 -11.73 0.07 24.08
N HIS A 8 -12.37 -1.10 24.07
CA HIS A 8 -13.30 -1.52 25.12
C HIS A 8 -12.97 -2.92 25.62
N ALA A 9 -12.67 -3.06 26.93
CA ALA A 9 -12.59 -4.33 27.65
C ALA A 9 -11.83 -5.46 26.89
N ILE A 10 -10.63 -5.15 26.41
CA ILE A 10 -9.76 -6.11 25.74
C ILE A 10 -8.95 -6.87 26.80
N SER A 11 -9.05 -8.19 26.80
CA SER A 11 -8.24 -9.08 27.63
C SER A 11 -7.56 -10.10 26.74
N LEU A 12 -6.23 -10.09 26.70
CA LEU A 12 -5.42 -11.01 25.89
C LEU A 12 -4.06 -11.26 26.57
N GLU A 13 -3.43 -12.34 26.20
CA GLU A 13 -2.08 -12.70 26.63
C GLU A 13 -1.24 -13.02 25.41
N LEU A 14 0.02 -12.61 25.41
CA LEU A 14 1.01 -12.91 24.38
C LEU A 14 2.18 -13.65 25.01
N HIS A 15 2.52 -14.82 24.47
CA HIS A 15 3.52 -15.70 25.03
C HIS A 15 4.86 -15.65 24.26
N PRO A 16 6.00 -15.97 24.93
CA PRO A 16 7.28 -16.10 24.23
C PRO A 16 7.21 -17.16 23.13
N GLY A 17 7.78 -16.84 21.96
CA GLY A 17 7.78 -17.73 20.81
C GLY A 17 6.49 -17.73 19.99
N GLU A 18 5.54 -16.88 20.33
CA GLU A 18 4.24 -16.79 19.68
C GLU A 18 4.18 -15.65 18.66
N VAL A 19 3.55 -15.90 17.52
CA VAL A 19 3.06 -14.88 16.58
C VAL A 19 1.55 -14.75 16.76
N MET A 20 1.10 -13.59 17.23
CA MET A 20 -0.31 -13.23 17.32
C MET A 20 -0.67 -12.24 16.22
N LEU A 21 -1.60 -12.60 15.34
CA LEU A 21 -2.16 -11.69 14.34
C LEU A 21 -3.30 -10.87 14.95
N LEU A 22 -3.19 -9.55 14.87
CA LEU A 22 -4.26 -8.62 15.22
C LEU A 22 -4.89 -8.05 13.94
N ALA A 23 -6.04 -8.59 13.57
CA ALA A 23 -6.77 -8.23 12.36
C ALA A 23 -7.98 -7.32 12.67
N GLY A 24 -8.47 -6.59 11.66
CA GLY A 24 -9.67 -5.74 11.78
C GLY A 24 -9.63 -4.57 10.80
N SER A 25 -10.77 -3.89 10.62
CA SER A 25 -10.89 -2.74 9.71
C SER A 25 -10.04 -1.54 10.15
N SER A 26 -9.80 -0.61 9.24
CA SER A 26 -9.13 0.65 9.57
C SER A 26 -9.92 1.44 10.62
N GLY A 27 -9.21 1.99 11.60
CA GLY A 27 -9.82 2.79 12.68
C GLY A 27 -10.48 1.98 13.81
N CYS A 28 -10.50 0.64 13.77
CA CYS A 28 -11.10 -0.17 14.83
C CYS A 28 -10.32 -0.23 16.15
N GLY A 29 -9.18 0.47 16.27
CA GLY A 29 -8.44 0.59 17.54
C GLY A 29 -7.15 -0.23 17.66
N LYS A 30 -6.69 -0.96 16.62
CA LYS A 30 -5.46 -1.79 16.65
C LYS A 30 -4.21 -1.01 17.06
N THR A 31 -3.91 0.07 16.35
CA THR A 31 -2.79 0.98 16.68
C THR A 31 -2.92 1.58 18.08
N THR A 32 -4.16 1.85 18.53
CA THR A 32 -4.39 2.34 19.90
C THR A 32 -4.01 1.29 20.93
N LEU A 33 -4.37 0.03 20.69
CA LEU A 33 -3.97 -1.09 21.56
C LEU A 33 -2.45 -1.23 21.62
N LEU A 34 -1.76 -1.21 20.48
CA LEU A 34 -0.29 -1.23 20.45
C LEU A 34 0.32 -0.08 21.24
N ARG A 35 -0.23 1.14 21.10
CA ARG A 35 0.23 2.34 21.84
C ARG A 35 -0.02 2.25 23.34
N CYS A 36 -1.02 1.51 23.77
CA CYS A 36 -1.20 1.23 25.20
C CYS A 36 -0.14 0.23 25.70
N ILE A 37 0.14 -0.82 24.92
CA ILE A 37 1.12 -1.85 25.31
C ILE A 37 2.53 -1.26 25.40
N ASN A 38 2.97 -0.48 24.42
CA ASN A 38 4.29 0.13 24.40
C ASN A 38 4.41 1.41 25.27
N GLY A 39 3.37 1.76 26.01
CA GLY A 39 3.34 2.89 26.93
C GLY A 39 3.26 4.29 26.30
N LEU A 40 3.13 4.40 24.97
CA LEU A 40 2.94 5.70 24.31
C LEU A 40 1.64 6.37 24.74
N ILE A 41 0.61 5.59 25.10
CA ILE A 41 -0.55 6.06 25.83
C ILE A 41 -0.41 5.59 27.27
N PRO A 42 -0.41 6.47 28.28
CA PRO A 42 -0.70 7.91 28.23
C PRO A 42 0.52 8.83 28.10
N HIS A 43 1.75 8.32 28.05
CA HIS A 43 2.97 9.13 28.19
C HIS A 43 3.20 10.14 27.05
N SER A 44 3.00 9.76 25.81
CA SER A 44 3.21 10.63 24.63
C SER A 44 1.89 11.10 24.00
N TYR A 45 0.86 10.28 24.07
CA TYR A 45 -0.48 10.59 23.57
C TYR A 45 -1.44 10.74 24.75
N ARG A 46 -2.21 11.83 24.75
CA ARG A 46 -3.23 12.07 25.79
C ARG A 46 -4.33 11.00 25.72
N GLY A 47 -4.58 10.33 26.83
CA GLY A 47 -5.63 9.32 26.95
C GLY A 47 -5.79 8.88 28.39
N LYS A 48 -6.96 8.32 28.73
CA LYS A 48 -7.20 7.61 29.98
C LYS A 48 -7.19 6.13 29.69
N LEU A 49 -6.33 5.39 30.37
CA LEU A 49 -6.28 3.93 30.34
C LEU A 49 -6.98 3.42 31.58
N SER A 50 -7.87 2.44 31.43
CA SER A 50 -8.50 1.67 32.50
C SER A 50 -8.15 0.20 32.33
N GLY A 51 -7.87 -0.50 33.42
CA GLY A 51 -7.32 -1.86 33.41
C GLY A 51 -5.81 -1.86 33.51
N ASP A 52 -5.21 -3.04 33.43
CA ASP A 52 -3.77 -3.24 33.62
C ASP A 52 -3.14 -3.88 32.38
N ILE A 53 -1.97 -3.39 32.02
CA ILE A 53 -1.11 -4.02 31.00
C ILE A 53 0.15 -4.50 31.70
N LEU A 54 0.34 -5.80 31.70
CA LEU A 54 1.46 -6.45 32.37
C LEU A 54 2.53 -6.86 31.35
N ILE A 55 3.74 -6.37 31.53
CA ILE A 55 4.94 -6.76 30.76
C ILE A 55 5.82 -7.58 31.71
N TYR A 56 5.94 -8.89 31.46
CA TYR A 56 6.61 -9.83 32.37
C TYR A 56 6.08 -9.76 33.82
N GLY A 57 4.75 -9.68 33.97
CA GLY A 57 4.09 -9.62 35.27
C GLY A 57 4.17 -8.26 35.99
N GLN A 58 4.77 -7.25 35.39
CA GLN A 58 4.87 -5.90 35.94
C GLN A 58 3.97 -4.93 35.17
N SER A 59 3.18 -4.12 35.88
CA SER A 59 2.33 -3.12 35.24
C SER A 59 3.16 -2.06 34.52
N ASN A 60 2.84 -1.81 33.24
CA ASN A 60 3.50 -0.79 32.43
C ASN A 60 3.18 0.64 32.89
N ALA A 61 2.10 0.85 33.64
CA ALA A 61 1.71 2.16 34.17
C ALA A 61 2.78 2.76 35.13
N GLY A 62 3.56 1.90 35.79
CA GLY A 62 4.65 2.31 36.68
C GLY A 62 6.03 2.40 36.03
N MET A 63 6.15 2.00 34.74
CA MET A 63 7.43 1.97 34.05
C MET A 63 7.69 3.27 33.28
N LYS A 64 8.95 3.67 33.16
CA LYS A 64 9.36 4.73 32.25
C LYS A 64 9.36 4.21 30.80
N LEU A 65 9.13 5.08 29.80
CA LEU A 65 9.18 4.69 28.39
C LEU A 65 10.51 4.00 28.01
N ALA A 66 11.63 4.47 28.56
CA ALA A 66 12.94 3.84 28.34
C ALA A 66 13.04 2.40 28.87
N GLU A 67 12.33 2.06 29.94
CA GLU A 67 12.27 0.70 30.48
C GLU A 67 11.35 -0.20 29.63
N ILE A 68 10.23 0.37 29.16
CA ILE A 68 9.30 -0.33 28.27
C ILE A 68 9.98 -0.62 26.93
N SER A 69 10.67 0.37 26.33
CA SER A 69 11.31 0.24 25.01
C SER A 69 12.44 -0.81 24.97
N GLN A 70 13.08 -1.11 26.11
CA GLN A 70 14.05 -2.21 26.20
C GLN A 70 13.40 -3.60 26.18
N LYS A 71 12.14 -3.70 26.60
CA LYS A 71 11.37 -4.96 26.64
C LYS A 71 10.49 -5.14 25.41
N VAL A 72 9.93 -4.04 24.92
CA VAL A 72 8.93 -3.98 23.84
C VAL A 72 9.46 -3.12 22.70
N GLY A 73 9.90 -3.76 21.64
CA GLY A 73 10.24 -3.10 20.37
C GLY A 73 8.97 -2.79 19.58
N THR A 74 8.91 -1.65 18.93
CA THR A 74 7.75 -1.27 18.10
C THR A 74 8.23 -0.80 16.73
N LEU A 75 7.68 -1.39 15.66
CA LEU A 75 7.79 -0.90 14.29
C LEU A 75 6.49 -0.19 13.93
N LEU A 76 6.58 1.08 13.56
CA LEU A 76 5.42 1.90 13.19
C LEU A 76 5.03 1.68 11.72
N GLN A 77 3.77 1.95 11.39
CA GLN A 77 3.20 1.84 10.04
C GLN A 77 3.98 2.67 9.00
N ASP A 78 4.44 3.86 9.39
CA ASP A 78 5.20 4.76 8.52
C ASP A 78 6.67 4.82 8.98
N PRO A 79 7.59 4.12 8.31
CA PRO A 79 9.00 4.13 8.68
C PRO A 79 9.65 5.51 8.54
N GLU A 80 9.14 6.39 7.66
CA GLU A 80 9.67 7.74 7.51
C GLU A 80 9.47 8.60 8.77
N ARG A 81 8.42 8.30 9.54
CA ARG A 81 8.18 8.96 10.84
C ARG A 81 9.02 8.39 11.97
N GLN A 82 9.58 7.21 11.77
CA GLN A 82 10.39 6.54 12.78
C GLN A 82 11.88 6.87 12.61
N ILE A 83 12.36 7.06 11.37
CA ILE A 83 13.76 7.35 11.05
C ILE A 83 14.08 8.81 11.37
N LEU A 84 15.08 9.03 12.22
CA LEU A 84 15.58 10.33 12.66
C LEU A 84 17.04 10.56 12.24
N GLY A 85 17.84 9.50 12.13
CA GLY A 85 19.25 9.56 11.79
C GLY A 85 19.49 9.84 10.31
N SER A 86 20.47 10.69 9.98
CA SER A 86 20.82 11.00 8.59
C SER A 86 21.56 9.86 7.89
N TYR A 87 22.17 8.94 8.63
CA TYR A 87 22.89 7.77 8.12
C TYR A 87 22.33 6.50 8.73
N VAL A 88 22.34 5.41 7.95
CA VAL A 88 21.76 4.12 8.34
C VAL A 88 22.34 3.60 9.65
N LEU A 89 23.68 3.57 9.82
CA LEU A 89 24.27 3.07 11.06
C LEU A 89 23.90 3.95 12.26
N ASN A 90 23.82 5.27 12.08
CA ASN A 90 23.45 6.19 13.16
C ASN A 90 21.99 5.96 13.58
N GLU A 91 21.10 5.76 12.60
CA GLU A 91 19.71 5.43 12.88
C GLU A 91 19.59 4.13 13.68
N VAL A 92 20.26 3.07 13.23
CA VAL A 92 20.21 1.76 13.91
C VAL A 92 20.80 1.81 15.31
N CYS A 93 21.83 2.63 15.55
CA CYS A 93 22.45 2.83 16.86
C CYS A 93 21.71 3.83 17.76
N PHE A 94 20.73 4.60 17.23
CA PHE A 94 20.08 5.69 17.97
C PHE A 94 19.45 5.26 19.30
N GLY A 95 18.74 4.12 19.31
CA GLY A 95 18.15 3.57 20.53
C GLY A 95 19.22 3.15 21.55
N LEU A 96 20.32 2.57 21.09
CA LEU A 96 21.43 2.12 21.92
C LEU A 96 22.19 3.31 22.53
N GLU A 97 22.35 4.40 21.79
CA GLU A 97 22.94 5.66 22.25
C GLU A 97 22.11 6.26 23.38
N ASN A 98 20.80 6.30 23.24
CA ASN A 98 19.88 6.79 24.28
C ASN A 98 19.92 5.93 25.56
N LEU A 99 20.32 4.66 25.45
CA LEU A 99 20.54 3.78 26.59
C LEU A 99 21.93 3.94 27.20
N GLY A 100 22.82 4.75 26.59
CA GLY A 100 24.16 5.02 27.09
C GLY A 100 25.15 3.85 26.94
N LEU A 101 24.97 2.99 25.94
CA LEU A 101 25.89 1.88 25.67
C LEU A 101 27.25 2.39 25.16
N PRO A 102 28.35 1.65 25.42
CA PRO A 102 29.66 1.95 24.85
C PRO A 102 29.62 1.90 23.32
N ARG A 103 30.39 2.79 22.66
CA ARG A 103 30.39 2.94 21.19
C ARG A 103 30.67 1.62 20.44
N GLU A 104 31.63 0.83 20.93
CA GLU A 104 31.97 -0.46 20.30
C GLU A 104 30.79 -1.44 20.34
N GLU A 105 30.08 -1.49 21.46
CA GLU A 105 28.90 -2.35 21.62
C GLU A 105 27.73 -1.88 20.76
N MET A 106 27.52 -0.55 20.63
CA MET A 106 26.51 0.01 19.73
C MET A 106 26.78 -0.38 18.29
N ILE A 107 28.00 -0.20 17.80
CA ILE A 107 28.38 -0.57 16.42
C ILE A 107 28.19 -2.07 16.20
N ARG A 108 28.71 -2.90 17.14
CA ARG A 108 28.58 -4.36 17.05
C ARG A 108 27.13 -4.82 16.94
N ARG A 109 26.23 -4.29 17.78
CA ARG A 109 24.80 -4.63 17.76
C ARG A 109 24.11 -4.08 16.51
N GLY A 110 24.45 -2.86 16.10
CA GLY A 110 23.90 -2.22 14.92
C GLY A 110 24.26 -2.99 13.64
N GLU A 111 25.54 -3.34 13.47
CA GLU A 111 25.98 -4.13 12.31
C GLU A 111 25.37 -5.54 12.32
N ALA A 112 25.29 -6.21 13.46
CA ALA A 112 24.63 -7.52 13.57
C ALA A 112 23.13 -7.45 13.19
N ALA A 113 22.43 -6.36 13.55
CA ALA A 113 21.03 -6.16 13.15
C ALA A 113 20.89 -5.89 11.65
N LEU A 114 21.80 -5.09 11.06
CA LEU A 114 21.84 -4.84 9.62
C LEU A 114 22.14 -6.12 8.81
N GLU A 115 23.08 -6.94 9.30
CA GLU A 115 23.45 -8.22 8.69
C GLU A 115 22.28 -9.20 8.71
N ARG A 116 21.57 -9.31 9.83
CA ARG A 116 20.39 -10.16 10.00
C ARG A 116 19.27 -9.82 9.00
N LEU A 117 19.14 -8.56 8.61
CA LEU A 117 18.16 -8.07 7.63
C LEU A 117 18.70 -8.03 6.19
N HIS A 118 19.94 -8.53 5.98
CA HIS A 118 20.63 -8.51 4.68
C HIS A 118 20.80 -7.10 4.08
N ILE A 119 20.96 -6.08 4.93
CA ILE A 119 21.14 -4.67 4.55
C ILE A 119 22.44 -4.04 5.07
N LEU A 120 23.43 -4.84 5.44
CA LEU A 120 24.73 -4.32 5.91
C LEU A 120 25.41 -3.43 4.86
N HIS A 121 25.16 -3.67 3.56
CA HIS A 121 25.65 -2.85 2.44
C HIS A 121 25.11 -1.42 2.44
N LEU A 122 24.05 -1.14 3.21
CA LEU A 122 23.48 0.20 3.38
C LEU A 122 24.10 0.98 4.54
N ARG A 123 24.97 0.36 5.34
CA ARG A 123 25.53 0.85 6.60
C ARG A 123 25.92 2.33 6.59
N ASP A 124 26.65 2.74 5.55
CA ASP A 124 27.21 4.07 5.40
C ASP A 124 26.40 4.98 4.46
N LYS A 125 25.21 4.54 4.02
CA LYS A 125 24.31 5.34 3.18
C LYS A 125 23.49 6.32 4.00
N GLU A 126 23.07 7.39 3.33
CA GLU A 126 22.13 8.37 3.87
C GLU A 126 20.70 7.80 3.84
N THR A 127 19.97 7.99 4.94
CA THR A 127 18.62 7.41 5.12
C THR A 127 17.58 7.97 4.15
N PHE A 128 17.77 9.19 3.65
CA PHE A 128 16.86 9.78 2.66
C PHE A 128 17.14 9.29 1.23
N GLY A 129 18.31 8.72 0.96
CA GLY A 129 18.69 8.18 -0.35
C GLY A 129 18.32 6.73 -0.58
N ILE A 130 17.72 6.04 0.40
CA ILE A 130 17.30 4.64 0.29
C ILE A 130 15.80 4.52 0.00
N SER A 131 15.40 3.38 -0.59
CA SER A 131 13.99 3.09 -0.92
C SER A 131 13.11 2.92 0.33
N GLY A 132 11.78 3.03 0.16
CA GLY A 132 10.82 2.85 1.26
C GLY A 132 10.94 1.49 1.95
N GLY A 133 11.14 0.41 1.18
CA GLY A 133 11.37 -0.93 1.75
C GLY A 133 12.70 -1.06 2.50
N GLU A 134 13.77 -0.41 2.01
CA GLU A 134 15.04 -0.35 2.73
C GLU A 134 14.91 0.49 4.02
N LYS A 135 14.18 1.62 4.00
CA LYS A 135 13.87 2.40 5.20
C LYS A 135 13.16 1.55 6.25
N GLN A 136 12.21 0.74 5.84
CA GLN A 136 11.49 -0.15 6.75
C GLN A 136 12.41 -1.20 7.38
N LYS A 137 13.30 -1.80 6.58
CA LYS A 137 14.34 -2.72 7.12
C LYS A 137 15.29 -2.00 8.07
N VAL A 138 15.67 -0.75 7.77
CA VAL A 138 16.53 0.07 8.66
C VAL A 138 15.83 0.38 9.99
N ALA A 139 14.55 0.78 9.95
CA ALA A 139 13.77 1.01 11.17
C ALA A 139 13.65 -0.26 12.02
N LEU A 140 13.39 -1.41 11.37
CA LEU A 140 13.37 -2.71 12.04
C LEU A 140 14.74 -3.09 12.62
N ALA A 141 15.85 -2.80 11.92
CA ALA A 141 17.21 -3.02 12.43
C ALA A 141 17.46 -2.22 13.73
N GLY A 142 17.02 -0.95 13.77
CA GLY A 142 17.12 -0.12 14.98
C GLY A 142 16.36 -0.71 16.16
N VAL A 143 15.17 -1.27 15.91
CA VAL A 143 14.39 -1.96 16.94
C VAL A 143 15.10 -3.24 17.40
N LEU A 144 15.56 -4.08 16.47
CA LEU A 144 16.22 -5.36 16.79
C LEU A 144 17.58 -5.18 17.47
N ALA A 145 18.31 -4.10 17.18
CA ALA A 145 19.58 -3.78 17.84
C ALA A 145 19.42 -3.61 19.36
N MET A 146 18.25 -3.14 19.82
CA MET A 146 17.92 -3.03 21.24
C MET A 146 17.64 -4.39 21.92
N GLN A 147 17.51 -5.47 21.14
CA GLN A 147 17.26 -6.84 21.61
C GLN A 147 15.97 -6.98 22.46
N PRO A 148 14.83 -6.45 22.00
CA PRO A 148 13.58 -6.58 22.73
C PRO A 148 13.15 -8.05 22.80
N LYS A 149 12.30 -8.37 23.78
CA LYS A 149 11.69 -9.71 23.92
C LYS A 149 10.29 -9.77 23.34
N ILE A 150 9.64 -8.63 23.18
CA ILE A 150 8.33 -8.45 22.59
C ILE A 150 8.49 -7.53 21.39
N LEU A 151 7.91 -7.90 20.25
CA LEU A 151 7.92 -7.09 19.03
C LEU A 151 6.48 -6.77 18.63
N LEU A 152 6.16 -5.49 18.57
CA LEU A 152 4.88 -4.97 18.09
C LEU A 152 5.09 -4.40 16.68
N LEU A 153 4.35 -4.92 15.71
CA LEU A 153 4.47 -4.57 14.30
C LEU A 153 3.14 -3.98 13.84
N ASP A 154 3.14 -2.69 13.50
CA ASP A 154 1.94 -1.98 13.04
C ASP A 154 1.97 -1.86 11.51
N GLU A 155 1.25 -2.73 10.81
CA GLU A 155 1.17 -2.86 9.36
C GLU A 155 2.55 -2.90 8.65
N PRO A 156 3.45 -3.81 9.06
CA PRO A 156 4.83 -3.84 8.57
C PRO A 156 4.96 -4.23 7.09
N LEU A 157 3.89 -4.71 6.46
CA LEU A 157 3.91 -5.13 5.06
C LEU A 157 3.38 -4.06 4.10
N ALA A 158 2.82 -2.95 4.60
CA ALA A 158 2.08 -1.97 3.80
C ALA A 158 2.89 -1.29 2.69
N SER A 159 4.22 -1.13 2.88
CA SER A 159 5.12 -0.48 1.91
C SER A 159 6.01 -1.45 1.13
N LEU A 160 5.86 -2.76 1.36
CA LEU A 160 6.68 -3.79 0.76
C LEU A 160 6.01 -4.39 -0.48
N ASP A 161 6.82 -4.69 -1.49
CA ASP A 161 6.39 -5.57 -2.58
C ASP A 161 6.16 -6.99 -2.05
N PRO A 162 5.37 -7.84 -2.76
CA PRO A 162 4.97 -9.16 -2.25
C PRO A 162 6.14 -10.08 -1.89
N ALA A 163 7.23 -10.04 -2.64
CA ALA A 163 8.41 -10.86 -2.33
C ALA A 163 9.11 -10.37 -1.05
N SER A 164 9.29 -9.06 -0.92
CA SER A 164 9.86 -8.45 0.30
C SER A 164 8.96 -8.65 1.52
N ALA A 165 7.63 -8.59 1.34
CA ALA A 165 6.66 -8.89 2.40
C ALA A 165 6.79 -10.34 2.88
N ARG A 166 6.92 -11.30 1.97
CA ARG A 166 7.14 -12.71 2.30
C ARG A 166 8.46 -12.93 3.04
N GLU A 167 9.55 -12.29 2.60
CA GLU A 167 10.84 -12.33 3.29
C GLU A 167 10.72 -11.80 4.73
N ALA A 168 10.00 -10.68 4.93
CA ALA A 168 9.76 -10.11 6.25
C ALA A 168 8.94 -11.04 7.16
N LEU A 169 7.88 -11.66 6.64
CA LEU A 169 7.07 -12.63 7.38
C LEU A 169 7.91 -13.84 7.85
N LEU A 170 8.73 -14.41 6.97
CA LEU A 170 9.62 -15.51 7.33
C LEU A 170 10.61 -15.11 8.42
N LEU A 171 11.15 -13.88 8.36
CA LEU A 171 11.99 -13.35 9.42
C LEU A 171 11.23 -13.23 10.74
N PHE A 172 9.98 -12.73 10.74
CA PHE A 172 9.18 -12.66 11.96
C PHE A 172 8.93 -14.04 12.55
N ARG A 173 8.67 -15.04 11.72
CA ARG A 173 8.55 -16.44 12.19
C ARG A 173 9.86 -16.93 12.84
N GLU A 174 10.99 -16.72 12.18
CA GLU A 174 12.31 -17.07 12.73
C GLU A 174 12.58 -16.38 14.08
N LEU A 175 12.23 -15.09 14.22
CA LEU A 175 12.35 -14.35 15.48
C LEU A 175 11.48 -14.96 16.58
N ALA A 176 10.26 -15.38 16.24
CA ALA A 176 9.37 -16.03 17.19
C ALA A 176 9.91 -17.41 17.60
N ASP A 177 10.39 -18.21 16.65
CA ASP A 177 11.00 -19.53 16.93
C ASP A 177 12.23 -19.43 17.85
N GLN A 178 12.91 -18.27 17.85
CA GLN A 178 13.99 -17.93 18.78
C GLN A 178 13.49 -17.43 20.15
N GLY A 179 12.18 -17.43 20.38
CA GLY A 179 11.56 -17.10 21.66
C GLY A 179 11.07 -15.64 21.79
N MET A 180 11.07 -14.85 20.70
CA MET A 180 10.49 -13.51 20.72
C MET A 180 8.95 -13.61 20.66
N ALA A 181 8.25 -12.82 21.47
CA ALA A 181 6.80 -12.70 21.41
C ALA A 181 6.44 -11.64 20.37
N ILE A 182 5.63 -11.96 19.36
CA ILE A 182 5.33 -11.06 18.24
C ILE A 182 3.82 -10.79 18.17
N MET A 183 3.44 -9.50 18.17
CA MET A 183 2.10 -9.06 17.83
C MET A 183 2.15 -8.32 16.49
N LEU A 184 1.49 -8.88 15.48
CA LEU A 184 1.49 -8.41 14.11
C LEU A 184 0.12 -7.84 13.77
N VAL A 185 0.02 -6.55 13.50
CA VAL A 185 -1.19 -5.91 12.96
C VAL A 185 -1.14 -5.95 11.44
N GLU A 186 -2.12 -6.59 10.82
CA GLU A 186 -2.23 -6.64 9.35
C GLU A 186 -3.67 -6.71 8.86
N HIS A 187 -3.89 -6.15 7.66
CA HIS A 187 -5.16 -6.24 6.94
C HIS A 187 -5.16 -7.38 5.91
N ARG A 188 -3.98 -7.76 5.43
CA ARG A 188 -3.75 -8.81 4.44
C ARG A 188 -3.56 -10.14 5.15
N VAL A 189 -4.65 -10.66 5.69
CA VAL A 189 -4.62 -11.90 6.50
C VAL A 189 -4.04 -13.06 5.69
N GLU A 190 -4.42 -13.19 4.39
CA GLU A 190 -3.91 -14.23 3.49
C GLU A 190 -2.37 -14.33 3.49
N ASP A 191 -1.66 -13.20 3.48
CA ASP A 191 -0.19 -13.20 3.47
C ASP A 191 0.37 -13.76 4.79
N VAL A 192 -0.23 -13.34 5.92
CA VAL A 192 0.22 -13.75 7.26
C VAL A 192 -0.03 -15.23 7.53
N LEU A 193 -1.02 -15.85 6.85
CA LEU A 193 -1.27 -17.29 6.99
C LEU A 193 -0.06 -18.15 6.58
N THR A 194 0.83 -17.63 5.74
CA THR A 194 2.03 -18.34 5.30
C THR A 194 3.02 -18.64 6.44
N ILE A 195 2.92 -17.94 7.56
CA ILE A 195 3.77 -18.13 8.75
C ILE A 195 3.02 -18.79 9.93
N GLU A 196 1.80 -19.30 9.69
CA GLU A 196 1.01 -20.05 10.65
C GLU A 196 0.96 -19.41 12.05
N PRO A 197 0.33 -18.22 12.19
CA PRO A 197 0.24 -17.55 13.48
C PRO A 197 -0.51 -18.43 14.49
N GLU A 198 0.02 -18.57 15.71
CA GLU A 198 -0.56 -19.41 16.76
C GLU A 198 -1.94 -18.90 17.19
N ARG A 199 -2.12 -17.58 17.18
CA ARG A 199 -3.40 -16.97 17.55
C ARG A 199 -3.74 -15.80 16.66
N VAL A 200 -5.05 -15.61 16.50
CA VAL A 200 -5.61 -14.46 15.79
C VAL A 200 -6.64 -13.76 16.67
N VAL A 201 -6.52 -12.45 16.74
CA VAL A 201 -7.49 -11.55 17.37
C VAL A 201 -8.14 -10.71 16.30
N TYR A 202 -9.47 -10.69 16.26
CA TYR A 202 -10.21 -9.80 15.37
C TYR A 202 -10.88 -8.69 16.15
N MET A 203 -10.62 -7.45 15.73
CA MET A 203 -11.18 -6.25 16.33
C MET A 203 -12.14 -5.52 15.40
N GLU A 204 -13.26 -5.07 15.95
CA GLU A 204 -14.22 -4.20 15.31
C GLU A 204 -14.74 -3.17 16.32
N ASP A 205 -14.85 -1.89 15.93
CA ASP A 205 -15.34 -0.79 16.76
C ASP A 205 -14.74 -0.74 18.18
N GLY A 206 -13.43 -0.93 18.29
CA GLY A 206 -12.72 -0.90 19.56
C GLY A 206 -12.91 -2.13 20.44
N ARG A 207 -13.57 -3.18 19.96
CA ARG A 207 -13.86 -4.41 20.71
C ARG A 207 -13.17 -5.60 20.09
N MET A 208 -12.81 -6.57 20.90
CA MET A 208 -12.36 -7.87 20.47
C MET A 208 -13.58 -8.73 20.16
N CYS A 209 -13.82 -9.00 18.86
CA CYS A 209 -14.96 -9.78 18.39
C CYS A 209 -14.63 -11.27 18.25
N PHE A 210 -13.36 -11.60 18.07
CA PHE A 210 -12.87 -12.97 17.99
C PHE A 210 -11.47 -13.09 18.61
N HIS A 211 -11.21 -14.23 19.25
CA HIS A 211 -9.90 -14.64 19.73
C HIS A 211 -9.79 -16.16 19.63
N GLY A 212 -8.86 -16.65 18.85
CA GLY A 212 -8.71 -18.08 18.60
C GLY A 212 -7.66 -18.36 17.53
N ASP A 213 -7.82 -19.46 16.86
CA ASP A 213 -7.02 -19.87 15.72
C ASP A 213 -7.55 -19.31 14.40
N ILE A 214 -6.79 -19.52 13.32
CA ILE A 214 -7.16 -19.05 11.98
C ILE A 214 -8.42 -19.74 11.44
N GLN A 215 -8.63 -21.02 11.78
CA GLN A 215 -9.80 -21.78 11.31
C GLN A 215 -11.09 -21.21 11.90
N GLY A 216 -11.05 -20.83 13.17
CA GLY A 216 -12.16 -20.13 13.82
C GLY A 216 -12.38 -18.73 13.24
N LEU A 217 -11.30 -17.97 12.96
CA LEU A 217 -11.42 -16.63 12.36
C LEU A 217 -12.18 -16.68 11.04
N VAL A 218 -11.77 -17.53 10.11
CA VAL A 218 -12.36 -17.61 8.77
C VAL A 218 -13.85 -18.01 8.77
N GLN A 219 -14.37 -18.53 9.87
CA GLN A 219 -15.80 -18.83 10.04
C GLN A 219 -16.61 -17.62 10.52
N VAL A 220 -15.99 -16.73 11.29
CA VAL A 220 -16.69 -15.65 12.01
C VAL A 220 -16.58 -14.31 11.30
N VAL A 221 -15.40 -14.01 10.70
CA VAL A 221 -15.12 -12.69 10.14
C VAL A 221 -15.90 -12.45 8.84
N ASP A 222 -16.34 -11.22 8.65
CA ASP A 222 -16.89 -10.77 7.38
C ASP A 222 -15.78 -10.70 6.30
N TYR A 223 -15.84 -11.59 5.32
CA TYR A 223 -14.84 -11.69 4.24
C TYR A 223 -14.78 -10.44 3.34
N HIS A 224 -15.79 -9.57 3.37
CA HIS A 224 -15.73 -8.29 2.67
C HIS A 224 -14.81 -7.29 3.40
N LYS A 225 -14.60 -7.44 4.71
CA LYS A 225 -13.78 -6.51 5.51
C LYS A 225 -12.30 -6.88 5.58
N ILE A 226 -11.96 -8.14 5.33
CA ILE A 226 -10.60 -8.67 5.43
C ILE A 226 -10.29 -9.55 4.23
N LYS A 227 -9.10 -9.39 3.67
CA LYS A 227 -8.61 -10.24 2.57
C LYS A 227 -8.32 -11.66 3.09
N LEU A 228 -9.19 -12.59 2.75
CA LEU A 228 -9.07 -14.02 3.03
C LEU A 228 -8.63 -14.79 1.77
N PRO A 229 -8.11 -16.02 1.90
CA PRO A 229 -7.86 -16.90 0.77
C PRO A 229 -9.11 -17.08 -0.10
N ALA A 230 -8.94 -17.06 -1.43
CA ALA A 230 -10.05 -17.07 -2.38
C ALA A 230 -10.99 -18.28 -2.20
N GLN A 231 -10.46 -19.47 -1.84
CA GLN A 231 -11.25 -20.66 -1.58
C GLN A 231 -12.26 -20.45 -0.44
N VAL A 232 -11.83 -19.77 0.64
CA VAL A 232 -12.71 -19.45 1.78
C VAL A 232 -13.81 -18.48 1.35
N VAL A 233 -13.44 -17.46 0.58
CA VAL A 233 -14.41 -16.46 0.08
C VAL A 233 -15.44 -17.14 -0.82
N VAL A 234 -15.01 -17.97 -1.77
CA VAL A 234 -15.89 -18.71 -2.67
C VAL A 234 -16.88 -19.58 -1.91
N GLU A 235 -16.40 -20.39 -0.95
CA GLU A 235 -17.29 -21.26 -0.16
C GLU A 235 -18.36 -20.47 0.59
N ARG A 236 -18.02 -19.32 1.12
CA ARG A 236 -18.98 -18.47 1.85
C ARG A 236 -19.93 -17.71 0.92
N ALA A 237 -19.43 -17.28 -0.25
CA ALA A 237 -20.22 -16.55 -1.23
C ALA A 237 -21.22 -17.44 -2.00
N LYS A 238 -21.15 -18.78 -1.91
CA LYS A 238 -22.13 -19.68 -2.52
C LYS A 238 -23.57 -19.38 -2.08
N ALA A 239 -23.77 -18.87 -0.86
CA ALA A 239 -25.10 -18.50 -0.36
C ALA A 239 -25.66 -17.25 -1.03
N GLU A 240 -24.80 -16.28 -1.40
CA GLU A 240 -25.17 -15.01 -2.03
C GLU A 240 -24.13 -14.63 -3.11
N PRO A 241 -24.14 -15.32 -4.27
CA PRO A 241 -23.16 -15.05 -5.32
C PRO A 241 -23.29 -13.61 -5.86
N GLN A 242 -22.16 -12.92 -5.98
CA GLN A 242 -22.11 -11.56 -6.49
C GLN A 242 -21.85 -11.53 -8.01
N PRO A 243 -22.42 -10.58 -8.78
CA PRO A 243 -22.07 -10.40 -10.18
C PRO A 243 -20.60 -9.97 -10.32
N ASN A 244 -19.99 -10.33 -11.47
CA ASN A 244 -18.66 -9.84 -11.76
C ASN A 244 -18.67 -8.34 -12.03
N PHE A 245 -17.53 -7.70 -11.77
CA PHE A 245 -17.31 -6.31 -12.10
C PHE A 245 -17.02 -6.15 -13.60
N GLU A 246 -17.58 -5.09 -14.22
CA GLU A 246 -17.30 -4.70 -15.59
C GLU A 246 -16.93 -3.20 -15.63
N PRO A 247 -15.71 -2.84 -16.08
CA PRO A 247 -15.28 -1.45 -16.14
C PRO A 247 -16.02 -0.69 -17.26
N ALA A 248 -16.35 0.58 -17.00
CA ALA A 248 -16.99 1.48 -17.96
C ALA A 248 -15.95 2.23 -18.81
N VAL A 249 -15.15 1.50 -19.59
CA VAL A 249 -14.21 2.10 -20.54
C VAL A 249 -14.74 2.00 -21.98
N PRO A 250 -14.32 2.89 -22.89
CA PRO A 250 -14.65 2.80 -24.31
C PRO A 250 -14.19 1.48 -24.93
N LEU A 251 -14.72 1.15 -26.10
CA LEU A 251 -14.16 0.05 -26.89
C LEU A 251 -12.71 0.36 -27.28
N LEU A 252 -11.89 -0.67 -27.32
CA LEU A 252 -10.48 -0.57 -27.68
C LEU A 252 -10.32 0.03 -29.09
N ASP A 253 -9.61 1.16 -29.18
CA ASP A 253 -9.25 1.82 -30.42
C ASP A 253 -7.72 1.90 -30.56
N THR A 254 -7.16 1.11 -31.44
CA THR A 254 -5.72 1.03 -31.71
C THR A 254 -5.25 1.93 -32.85
N SER A 255 -6.10 2.77 -33.42
CA SER A 255 -5.79 3.61 -34.58
C SER A 255 -4.68 4.62 -34.26
N ASN A 256 -4.78 5.30 -33.10
CA ASN A 256 -3.80 6.28 -32.65
C ASN A 256 -3.46 6.05 -31.17
N PRO A 257 -2.18 5.94 -30.80
CA PRO A 257 -1.81 5.83 -29.40
C PRO A 257 -2.04 7.14 -28.65
N LEU A 258 -2.63 7.05 -27.47
CA LEU A 258 -2.73 8.18 -26.54
C LEU A 258 -1.36 8.54 -25.96
N ILE A 259 -0.53 7.51 -25.65
CA ILE A 259 0.83 7.67 -25.16
C ILE A 259 1.73 6.71 -25.93
N GLU A 260 2.91 7.18 -26.34
CA GLU A 260 3.90 6.36 -27.03
C GLU A 260 5.29 6.61 -26.48
N PHE A 261 5.99 5.56 -26.10
CA PHE A 261 7.40 5.54 -25.72
C PHE A 261 8.21 4.91 -26.85
N GLN A 262 9.23 5.60 -27.32
CA GLN A 262 10.12 5.13 -28.39
C GLN A 262 11.56 5.07 -27.89
N GLN A 263 12.07 3.86 -27.65
CA GLN A 263 13.44 3.57 -27.21
C GLN A 263 13.89 4.44 -26.02
N VAL A 264 13.01 4.56 -25.00
CA VAL A 264 13.25 5.45 -23.87
C VAL A 264 14.25 4.84 -22.89
N HIS A 265 15.28 5.60 -22.57
CA HIS A 265 16.24 5.36 -21.50
C HIS A 265 16.20 6.52 -20.52
N PHE A 266 16.42 6.24 -19.24
CA PHE A 266 16.43 7.29 -18.23
C PHE A 266 17.35 6.99 -17.06
N ARG A 267 18.08 8.01 -16.60
CA ARG A 267 18.82 8.09 -15.34
C ARG A 267 18.58 9.45 -14.67
N TYR A 268 18.61 9.47 -13.35
CA TYR A 268 18.37 10.71 -12.60
C TYR A 268 19.54 11.70 -12.65
N HIS A 269 20.78 11.18 -12.71
CA HIS A 269 22.03 11.96 -12.82
C HIS A 269 22.99 11.23 -13.76
N ASP A 270 23.95 11.93 -14.34
CA ASP A 270 24.88 11.37 -15.33
C ASP A 270 25.68 10.16 -14.79
N ASP A 271 26.08 10.21 -13.51
CA ASP A 271 26.82 9.12 -12.83
C ASP A 271 25.91 8.07 -12.19
N ALA A 272 24.57 8.24 -12.23
CA ALA A 272 23.64 7.30 -11.67
C ALA A 272 23.38 6.12 -12.63
N PRO A 273 23.07 4.92 -12.10
CA PRO A 273 22.61 3.81 -12.93
C PRO A 273 21.36 4.18 -13.71
N GLU A 274 21.19 3.60 -14.88
CA GLU A 274 19.94 3.73 -15.62
C GLU A 274 18.80 3.10 -14.81
N VAL A 275 17.63 3.75 -14.87
CA VAL A 275 16.39 3.33 -14.20
C VAL A 275 15.39 2.79 -15.21
N LEU A 276 15.44 3.26 -16.45
CA LEU A 276 14.64 2.73 -17.56
C LEU A 276 15.56 2.38 -18.74
N HIS A 277 15.37 1.20 -19.30
CA HIS A 277 16.18 0.63 -20.35
C HIS A 277 15.34 0.32 -21.59
N ASN A 278 15.57 1.04 -22.70
CA ASN A 278 14.98 0.77 -24.02
C ASN A 278 13.46 0.53 -23.99
N ILE A 279 12.72 1.37 -23.27
CA ILE A 279 11.28 1.24 -23.17
C ILE A 279 10.62 1.57 -24.51
N ASN A 280 9.84 0.63 -25.02
CA ASN A 280 8.98 0.76 -26.18
C ASN A 280 7.56 0.37 -25.77
N LEU A 281 6.61 1.31 -25.78
CA LEU A 281 5.26 1.08 -25.29
C LEU A 281 4.28 2.00 -26.01
N LYS A 282 3.11 1.48 -26.38
CA LYS A 282 1.96 2.26 -26.87
C LYS A 282 0.75 1.99 -25.99
N ILE A 283 0.06 3.05 -25.64
CA ILE A 283 -1.16 3.01 -24.82
C ILE A 283 -2.29 3.61 -25.65
N HIS A 284 -3.41 2.91 -25.72
CA HIS A 284 -4.54 3.24 -26.56
C HIS A 284 -5.82 3.52 -25.76
N ALA A 285 -6.81 4.13 -26.41
CA ALA A 285 -8.13 4.28 -25.81
C ALA A 285 -8.80 2.91 -25.63
N GLY A 286 -9.57 2.75 -24.56
CA GLY A 286 -10.23 1.49 -24.18
C GLY A 286 -9.34 0.55 -23.34
N GLU A 287 -8.11 0.95 -23.02
CA GLU A 287 -7.24 0.13 -22.19
C GLU A 287 -7.39 0.49 -20.70
N VAL A 288 -7.55 -0.55 -19.89
CA VAL A 288 -7.35 -0.52 -18.43
C VAL A 288 -6.08 -1.30 -18.15
N ILE A 289 -5.03 -0.57 -17.83
CA ILE A 289 -3.67 -1.12 -17.74
C ILE A 289 -3.23 -1.21 -16.29
N ALA A 290 -2.81 -2.40 -15.86
CA ALA A 290 -2.04 -2.58 -14.65
C ALA A 290 -0.54 -2.62 -14.97
N ILE A 291 0.25 -1.72 -14.37
CA ILE A 291 1.71 -1.76 -14.42
C ILE A 291 2.20 -2.45 -13.15
N LEU A 292 2.68 -3.68 -13.30
CA LEU A 292 3.20 -4.52 -12.22
C LEU A 292 4.73 -4.44 -12.15
N GLY A 293 5.28 -4.76 -10.98
CA GLY A 293 6.73 -4.90 -10.75
C GLY A 293 7.09 -4.65 -9.29
N HIS A 294 8.29 -5.08 -8.90
CA HIS A 294 8.81 -4.87 -7.54
C HIS A 294 9.12 -3.38 -7.26
N ASN A 295 9.34 -3.05 -6.00
CA ASN A 295 9.75 -1.70 -5.61
C ASN A 295 11.13 -1.37 -6.24
N GLY A 296 11.23 -0.19 -6.85
CA GLY A 296 12.46 0.22 -7.56
C GLY A 296 12.54 -0.22 -9.03
N SER A 297 11.59 -0.98 -9.57
CA SER A 297 11.62 -1.42 -10.98
C SER A 297 11.43 -0.30 -12.02
N GLY A 298 11.15 0.94 -11.60
CA GLY A 298 11.00 2.09 -12.50
C GLY A 298 9.56 2.49 -12.83
N LYS A 299 8.52 1.89 -12.24
CA LYS A 299 7.10 2.15 -12.55
C LYS A 299 6.71 3.63 -12.45
N THR A 300 6.95 4.24 -11.29
CA THR A 300 6.68 5.67 -11.07
C THR A 300 7.51 6.57 -12.00
N THR A 301 8.75 6.16 -12.31
CA THR A 301 9.60 6.87 -13.28
C THR A 301 9.00 6.82 -14.68
N LEU A 302 8.51 5.67 -15.11
CA LEU A 302 7.82 5.51 -16.40
C LEU A 302 6.61 6.46 -16.51
N VAL A 303 5.77 6.50 -15.48
CA VAL A 303 4.60 7.40 -15.45
C VAL A 303 5.01 8.87 -15.47
N LYS A 304 6.04 9.26 -14.70
CA LYS A 304 6.56 10.63 -14.72
C LYS A 304 7.12 11.07 -16.08
N GLN A 305 7.62 10.14 -16.90
CA GLN A 305 8.00 10.40 -18.28
C GLN A 305 6.77 10.74 -19.15
N ALA A 306 5.68 9.98 -19.01
CA ALA A 306 4.43 10.24 -19.74
C ALA A 306 3.84 11.61 -19.40
N LEU A 307 3.95 12.04 -18.14
CA LEU A 307 3.52 13.34 -17.65
C LEU A 307 4.43 14.50 -18.07
N GLY A 308 5.58 14.22 -18.70
CA GLY A 308 6.60 15.23 -19.01
C GLY A 308 7.29 15.82 -17.78
N LEU A 309 7.12 15.24 -16.60
CA LEU A 309 7.80 15.65 -15.36
C LEU A 309 9.28 15.25 -15.36
N LEU A 310 9.61 14.18 -16.07
CA LEU A 310 10.98 13.72 -16.30
C LEU A 310 11.23 13.69 -17.82
N LYS A 311 12.42 14.07 -18.23
CA LYS A 311 12.83 13.99 -19.63
C LYS A 311 13.66 12.74 -19.86
N PRO A 312 13.42 11.96 -20.92
CA PRO A 312 14.25 10.79 -21.22
C PRO A 312 15.70 11.20 -21.48
N THR A 313 16.66 10.39 -21.04
CA THR A 313 18.08 10.56 -21.36
C THR A 313 18.35 10.25 -22.84
N LYS A 314 17.62 9.23 -23.39
CA LYS A 314 17.59 8.85 -24.80
C LYS A 314 16.18 8.43 -25.18
N GLY A 315 15.86 8.48 -26.47
CA GLY A 315 14.53 8.14 -26.97
C GLY A 315 13.54 9.31 -26.83
N LYS A 316 12.26 9.03 -27.02
CA LYS A 316 11.18 10.03 -27.04
C LYS A 316 9.91 9.48 -26.41
N VAL A 317 9.15 10.38 -25.78
CA VAL A 317 7.81 10.09 -25.28
C VAL A 317 6.83 11.05 -25.93
N PHE A 318 5.73 10.53 -26.45
CA PHE A 318 4.68 11.30 -27.09
C PHE A 318 3.37 11.16 -26.31
N LEU A 319 2.65 12.25 -26.22
CA LEU A 319 1.29 12.35 -25.70
C LEU A 319 0.40 12.87 -26.83
N GLU A 320 -0.54 12.05 -27.30
CA GLU A 320 -1.38 12.35 -28.45
C GLU A 320 -0.57 12.83 -29.69
N GLY A 321 0.56 12.19 -29.94
CA GLY A 321 1.46 12.51 -31.06
C GLY A 321 2.39 13.73 -30.83
N VAL A 322 2.26 14.43 -29.69
CA VAL A 322 3.13 15.58 -29.35
C VAL A 322 4.21 15.13 -28.37
N GLU A 323 5.47 15.42 -28.64
CA GLU A 323 6.60 15.04 -27.79
C GLU A 323 6.50 15.73 -26.41
N THR A 324 6.49 14.94 -25.32
CA THR A 324 6.17 15.43 -23.95
C THR A 324 7.11 16.50 -23.45
N HIS A 325 8.41 16.48 -23.86
CA HIS A 325 9.38 17.48 -23.44
C HIS A 325 9.09 18.88 -24.00
N THR A 326 8.24 19.00 -25.03
CA THR A 326 7.81 20.28 -25.62
C THR A 326 6.53 20.80 -24.95
N LEU A 327 5.86 19.97 -24.16
CA LEU A 327 4.64 20.32 -23.45
C LEU A 327 4.97 20.98 -22.10
N THR A 328 4.14 21.95 -21.71
CA THR A 328 4.11 22.39 -20.31
C THR A 328 3.34 21.36 -19.49
N VAL A 329 3.64 21.26 -18.18
CA VAL A 329 2.91 20.36 -17.25
C VAL A 329 1.40 20.61 -17.30
N ALA A 330 0.96 21.89 -17.42
CA ALA A 330 -0.45 22.23 -17.55
C ALA A 330 -1.09 21.66 -18.83
N LYS A 331 -0.34 21.64 -19.95
CA LYS A 331 -0.86 21.03 -21.19
C LYS A 331 -0.95 19.51 -21.08
N ALA A 332 0.04 18.84 -20.47
CA ALA A 332 0.00 17.41 -20.22
C ALA A 332 -1.15 17.05 -19.27
N ALA A 333 -1.40 17.86 -18.23
CA ALA A 333 -2.48 17.65 -17.27
C ALA A 333 -3.91 17.74 -17.85
N ARG A 334 -4.08 18.39 -19.01
CA ARG A 334 -5.36 18.35 -19.75
C ARG A 334 -5.69 16.94 -20.26
N THR A 335 -4.66 16.17 -20.61
CA THR A 335 -4.82 14.82 -21.16
C THR A 335 -4.66 13.77 -20.08
N ILE A 336 -3.69 13.93 -19.15
CA ILE A 336 -3.39 12.94 -18.11
C ILE A 336 -3.66 13.53 -16.73
N GLY A 337 -4.60 12.95 -16.00
CA GLY A 337 -4.78 13.16 -14.57
C GLY A 337 -3.96 12.13 -13.78
N TYR A 338 -3.18 12.58 -12.82
CA TYR A 338 -2.32 11.71 -12.02
C TYR A 338 -2.66 11.78 -10.53
N VAL A 339 -2.93 10.63 -9.94
CA VAL A 339 -3.19 10.48 -8.50
C VAL A 339 -1.97 9.86 -7.83
N PHE A 340 -1.38 10.58 -6.90
CA PHE A 340 -0.20 10.15 -6.14
C PHE A 340 -0.54 9.03 -5.14
N GLN A 341 0.47 8.25 -4.79
CA GLN A 341 0.36 7.19 -3.79
C GLN A 341 -0.18 7.72 -2.44
N SER A 342 0.40 8.83 -1.95
CA SER A 342 -0.02 9.48 -0.71
C SER A 342 -0.82 10.75 -0.99
N PRO A 343 -2.05 10.89 -0.45
CA PRO A 343 -2.83 12.12 -0.58
C PRO A 343 -2.11 13.37 -0.07
N SER A 344 -1.29 13.24 0.98
CA SER A 344 -0.55 14.37 1.56
C SER A 344 0.49 14.99 0.62
N GLN A 345 0.88 14.29 -0.45
CA GLN A 345 1.76 14.82 -1.49
C GLN A 345 1.00 15.64 -2.55
N MET A 346 -0.31 15.61 -2.52
CA MET A 346 -1.19 16.20 -3.52
C MET A 346 -2.06 17.32 -2.94
N LEU A 347 -2.58 17.12 -1.71
CA LEU A 347 -3.55 18.02 -1.09
C LEU A 347 -2.86 19.15 -0.33
N PHE A 348 -3.23 20.41 -0.63
CA PHE A 348 -2.59 21.59 -0.05
C PHE A 348 -3.55 22.79 0.17
N ALA A 349 -4.75 22.77 -0.44
CA ALA A 349 -5.66 23.90 -0.36
C ALA A 349 -6.36 24.02 1.02
N PRO A 350 -6.84 25.21 1.41
CA PRO A 350 -7.55 25.42 2.67
C PRO A 350 -8.86 24.64 2.79
N THR A 351 -9.55 24.40 1.66
CA THR A 351 -10.83 23.68 1.61
C THR A 351 -10.86 22.70 0.44
N VAL A 352 -11.69 21.65 0.56
CA VAL A 352 -11.94 20.69 -0.53
C VAL A 352 -12.40 21.40 -1.80
N LYS A 353 -13.32 22.38 -1.69
CA LYS A 353 -13.79 23.16 -2.84
C LYS A 353 -12.66 23.87 -3.58
N GLU A 354 -11.72 24.47 -2.85
CA GLU A 354 -10.57 25.17 -3.43
C GLU A 354 -9.58 24.18 -4.04
N GLU A 355 -9.38 23.03 -3.40
CA GLU A 355 -8.57 21.92 -3.93
C GLU A 355 -9.09 21.45 -5.29
N LEU A 356 -10.37 21.15 -5.38
CA LEU A 356 -10.99 20.70 -6.64
C LEU A 356 -11.01 21.80 -7.72
N SER A 357 -11.06 23.06 -7.31
CA SER A 357 -11.08 24.19 -8.25
C SER A 357 -9.69 24.54 -8.80
N PHE A 358 -8.63 24.12 -8.13
CA PHE A 358 -7.26 24.53 -8.45
C PHE A 358 -6.81 24.08 -9.84
N GLY A 359 -6.98 22.80 -10.17
CA GLY A 359 -6.63 22.25 -11.46
C GLY A 359 -7.37 22.93 -12.63
N PRO A 360 -8.71 22.93 -12.65
CA PRO A 360 -9.50 23.59 -13.68
C PRO A 360 -9.16 25.08 -13.87
N LYS A 361 -8.93 25.80 -12.78
CA LYS A 361 -8.54 27.21 -12.80
C LYS A 361 -7.19 27.44 -13.52
N ASN A 362 -6.19 26.60 -13.22
CA ASN A 362 -4.89 26.65 -13.89
C ASN A 362 -4.94 26.19 -15.35
N LEU A 363 -5.92 25.35 -15.71
CA LEU A 363 -6.19 24.97 -17.10
C LEU A 363 -6.94 26.05 -17.89
N GLY A 364 -7.34 27.14 -17.24
CA GLY A 364 -8.00 28.29 -17.86
C GLY A 364 -9.48 28.07 -18.15
N PHE A 365 -10.18 27.19 -17.40
CA PHE A 365 -11.62 27.05 -17.50
C PHE A 365 -12.32 28.31 -16.92
N ASP A 366 -13.48 28.64 -17.48
CA ASP A 366 -14.32 29.71 -16.93
C ASP A 366 -14.98 29.30 -15.61
N GLN A 367 -15.47 30.28 -14.84
CA GLN A 367 -16.02 30.03 -13.51
C GLN A 367 -17.24 29.11 -13.49
N GLU A 368 -18.07 29.16 -14.52
CA GLU A 368 -19.25 28.32 -14.62
C GLU A 368 -18.85 26.86 -14.85
N THR A 369 -17.95 26.61 -15.80
CA THR A 369 -17.37 25.28 -16.06
C THR A 369 -16.66 24.71 -14.83
N ILE A 370 -15.89 25.54 -14.11
CA ILE A 370 -15.25 25.12 -12.84
C ILE A 370 -16.30 24.68 -11.83
N ALA A 371 -17.36 25.48 -11.63
CA ALA A 371 -18.40 25.14 -10.66
C ALA A 371 -19.11 23.82 -11.02
N GLN A 372 -19.45 23.62 -12.29
CA GLN A 372 -20.07 22.38 -12.77
C GLN A 372 -19.15 21.17 -12.60
N ASN A 373 -17.87 21.28 -12.94
CA ASN A 373 -16.90 20.20 -12.80
C ASN A 373 -16.63 19.85 -11.34
N VAL A 374 -16.51 20.84 -10.45
CA VAL A 374 -16.32 20.63 -9.01
C VAL A 374 -17.54 19.93 -8.41
N GLN A 375 -18.75 20.41 -8.76
CA GLN A 375 -19.99 19.80 -8.28
C GLN A 375 -20.09 18.33 -8.73
N TRP A 376 -19.88 18.06 -10.00
CA TRP A 376 -19.89 16.70 -10.52
C TRP A 376 -18.81 15.81 -9.87
N ALA A 377 -17.60 16.32 -9.70
CA ALA A 377 -16.50 15.56 -9.12
C ALA A 377 -16.77 15.18 -7.66
N ILE A 378 -17.31 16.12 -6.84
CA ILE A 378 -17.58 15.86 -5.42
C ILE A 378 -18.74 14.90 -5.23
N GLU A 379 -19.79 15.00 -6.06
CA GLU A 379 -20.92 14.08 -6.07
C GLU A 379 -20.46 12.66 -6.45
N THR A 380 -19.57 12.55 -7.45
CA THR A 380 -19.02 11.27 -7.89
C THR A 380 -18.26 10.53 -6.80
N VAL A 381 -17.60 11.26 -5.89
CA VAL A 381 -16.85 10.65 -4.78
C VAL A 381 -17.62 10.65 -3.44
N HIS A 382 -18.88 11.10 -3.43
CA HIS A 382 -19.76 11.15 -2.24
C HIS A 382 -19.13 11.88 -1.05
N LEU A 383 -18.73 13.14 -1.26
CA LEU A 383 -18.15 14.02 -0.24
C LEU A 383 -18.76 15.43 -0.26
N GLU A 384 -20.04 15.55 -0.62
CA GLU A 384 -20.74 16.83 -0.77
C GLU A 384 -20.72 17.66 0.52
N ASP A 385 -20.82 16.99 1.66
CA ASP A 385 -20.84 17.62 2.99
C ASP A 385 -19.46 18.17 3.40
N GLU A 386 -18.39 17.76 2.71
CA GLU A 386 -17.01 18.08 3.07
C GLU A 386 -16.41 19.26 2.28
N LEU A 387 -17.18 19.91 1.42
CA LEU A 387 -16.69 20.97 0.52
C LEU A 387 -15.94 22.11 1.22
N LEU A 388 -16.33 22.46 2.46
CA LEU A 388 -15.71 23.53 3.25
C LEU A 388 -14.67 23.02 4.26
N THR A 389 -14.51 21.71 4.37
CA THR A 389 -13.56 21.09 5.29
C THR A 389 -12.13 21.17 4.71
N PRO A 390 -11.10 21.45 5.54
CA PRO A 390 -9.71 21.33 5.09
C PRO A 390 -9.39 19.90 4.68
N PRO A 391 -8.83 19.65 3.47
CA PRO A 391 -8.56 18.29 2.99
C PRO A 391 -7.75 17.43 3.96
N LEU A 392 -6.72 18.00 4.59
CA LEU A 392 -5.84 17.29 5.52
C LEU A 392 -6.46 16.99 6.89
N ALA A 393 -7.65 17.56 7.19
CA ALA A 393 -8.40 17.23 8.39
C ALA A 393 -9.32 16.00 8.22
N LEU A 394 -9.51 15.55 6.99
CA LEU A 394 -10.30 14.38 6.62
C LEU A 394 -9.60 13.07 6.97
N SER A 395 -10.34 11.98 7.05
CA SER A 395 -9.78 10.64 7.16
C SER A 395 -8.95 10.31 5.90
N PHE A 396 -8.01 9.36 6.00
CA PHE A 396 -7.14 8.97 4.88
C PHE A 396 -7.95 8.55 3.64
N GLY A 397 -9.02 7.76 3.82
CA GLY A 397 -9.90 7.35 2.72
C GLY A 397 -10.65 8.53 2.09
N GLN A 398 -11.11 9.51 2.88
CA GLN A 398 -11.71 10.74 2.36
C GLN A 398 -10.67 11.60 1.63
N GLN A 399 -9.45 11.74 2.17
CA GLN A 399 -8.36 12.43 1.48
C GLN A 399 -8.06 11.81 0.12
N LYS A 400 -8.03 10.48 0.02
CA LYS A 400 -7.85 9.76 -1.25
C LYS A 400 -8.97 10.08 -2.25
N ARG A 401 -10.22 10.10 -1.79
CA ARG A 401 -11.36 10.49 -2.62
C ARG A 401 -11.28 11.95 -3.07
N VAL A 402 -10.86 12.87 -2.22
CA VAL A 402 -10.61 14.27 -2.60
C VAL A 402 -9.50 14.37 -3.67
N SER A 403 -8.40 13.60 -3.52
CA SER A 403 -7.31 13.58 -4.52
C SER A 403 -7.81 13.15 -5.90
N ILE A 404 -8.74 12.19 -5.95
CA ILE A 404 -9.33 11.76 -7.21
C ILE A 404 -10.32 12.80 -7.73
N ALA A 405 -11.17 13.35 -6.86
CA ALA A 405 -12.09 14.40 -7.25
C ALA A 405 -11.37 15.62 -7.85
N SER A 406 -10.17 15.97 -7.35
CA SER A 406 -9.36 17.05 -7.92
C SER A 406 -8.86 16.74 -9.33
N VAL A 407 -8.58 15.46 -9.63
CA VAL A 407 -8.25 15.01 -11.00
C VAL A 407 -9.50 14.97 -11.88
N LEU A 408 -10.61 14.44 -11.36
CA LEU A 408 -11.89 14.39 -12.07
C LEU A 408 -12.37 15.78 -12.52
N SER A 409 -12.22 16.79 -11.64
CA SER A 409 -12.64 18.16 -11.95
C SER A 409 -11.90 18.78 -13.14
N MET A 410 -10.70 18.27 -13.47
CA MET A 410 -9.92 18.70 -14.64
C MET A 410 -10.42 18.12 -15.96
N ARG A 411 -11.28 17.07 -15.93
CA ARG A 411 -11.79 16.37 -17.14
C ARG A 411 -10.67 15.81 -18.01
N SER A 412 -9.61 15.30 -17.40
CA SER A 412 -8.52 14.63 -18.12
C SER A 412 -9.02 13.34 -18.77
N ARG A 413 -8.47 13.01 -19.95
CA ARG A 413 -8.88 11.83 -20.75
C ARG A 413 -8.28 10.52 -20.25
N ILE A 414 -7.09 10.58 -19.63
CA ILE A 414 -6.36 9.43 -19.08
C ILE A 414 -6.25 9.61 -17.58
N LEU A 415 -6.64 8.60 -16.83
CA LEU A 415 -6.40 8.54 -15.38
C LEU A 415 -5.20 7.64 -15.11
N MET A 416 -4.19 8.20 -14.45
CA MET A 416 -3.06 7.42 -13.92
C MET A 416 -3.07 7.44 -12.40
N MET A 417 -2.90 6.29 -11.77
CA MET A 417 -2.89 6.15 -10.30
C MET A 417 -1.66 5.37 -9.86
N ASP A 418 -0.92 5.91 -8.89
CA ASP A 418 0.22 5.23 -8.28
C ASP A 418 -0.20 4.58 -6.97
N GLU A 419 -0.14 3.26 -6.90
CA GLU A 419 -0.55 2.44 -5.73
C GLU A 419 -1.91 2.89 -5.14
N PRO A 420 -3.00 2.84 -5.92
CA PRO A 420 -4.27 3.44 -5.53
C PRO A 420 -4.87 2.86 -4.25
N THR A 421 -4.49 1.65 -3.88
CA THR A 421 -5.03 0.89 -2.75
C THR A 421 -4.12 0.87 -1.53
N ALA A 422 -2.91 1.44 -1.62
CA ALA A 422 -1.97 1.47 -0.51
C ALA A 422 -2.58 2.15 0.74
N GLY A 423 -2.43 1.51 1.91
CA GLY A 423 -2.92 2.02 3.18
C GLY A 423 -4.44 1.99 3.35
N GLN A 424 -5.17 1.26 2.51
CA GLN A 424 -6.61 1.02 2.65
C GLN A 424 -6.87 -0.42 3.09
N ASP A 425 -7.96 -0.65 3.84
CA ASP A 425 -8.46 -2.00 4.09
C ASP A 425 -9.15 -2.58 2.85
N TYR A 426 -9.36 -3.90 2.85
CA TYR A 426 -9.83 -4.64 1.68
C TYR A 426 -11.17 -4.12 1.13
N TRP A 427 -12.14 -3.84 2.01
CA TRP A 427 -13.45 -3.31 1.63
C TRP A 427 -13.34 -1.94 0.94
N ASN A 428 -12.61 -1.03 1.58
CA ASN A 428 -12.50 0.34 1.08
C ASN A 428 -11.80 0.38 -0.29
N TYR A 429 -10.77 -0.45 -0.52
CA TYR A 429 -10.08 -0.41 -1.79
C TYR A 429 -10.89 -1.02 -2.94
N GLN A 430 -11.67 -2.09 -2.69
CA GLN A 430 -12.54 -2.66 -3.73
C GLN A 430 -13.63 -1.66 -4.14
N ALA A 431 -14.37 -1.13 -3.16
CA ALA A 431 -15.39 -0.12 -3.42
C ALA A 431 -14.82 1.11 -4.15
N PHE A 432 -13.60 1.50 -3.79
CA PHE A 432 -12.87 2.57 -4.43
C PHE A 432 -12.54 2.27 -5.90
N MET A 433 -11.95 1.13 -6.20
CA MET A 433 -11.62 0.73 -7.58
C MET A 433 -12.87 0.56 -8.43
N ASP A 434 -13.93 -0.01 -7.87
CA ASP A 434 -15.23 -0.14 -8.55
C ASP A 434 -15.79 1.23 -8.95
N SER A 435 -15.81 2.17 -8.00
CA SER A 435 -16.28 3.53 -8.27
C SER A 435 -15.49 4.18 -9.41
N ILE A 436 -14.15 4.11 -9.36
CA ILE A 436 -13.31 4.75 -10.38
C ILE A 436 -13.50 4.13 -11.75
N LEU A 437 -13.51 2.81 -11.84
CA LEU A 437 -13.57 2.11 -13.13
C LEU A 437 -14.96 2.13 -13.75
N GLN A 438 -16.00 2.47 -12.98
CA GLN A 438 -17.34 2.75 -13.46
C GLN A 438 -17.57 4.22 -13.84
N MET A 439 -16.61 5.11 -13.52
CA MET A 439 -16.75 6.53 -13.86
C MET A 439 -16.65 6.74 -15.37
N PRO A 440 -17.62 7.42 -15.98
CA PRO A 440 -17.55 7.78 -17.38
C PRO A 440 -16.57 8.92 -17.61
N GLY A 441 -15.99 9.00 -18.81
CA GLY A 441 -15.21 10.15 -19.26
C GLY A 441 -13.70 9.92 -19.32
N PHE A 442 -13.19 8.74 -18.93
CA PHE A 442 -11.81 8.36 -19.20
C PHE A 442 -11.71 7.52 -20.47
N ASP A 443 -10.78 7.86 -21.34
CA ASP A 443 -10.44 7.06 -22.52
C ASP A 443 -9.56 5.87 -22.15
N SER A 444 -8.71 6.02 -21.15
CA SER A 444 -7.85 4.95 -20.62
C SER A 444 -7.59 5.17 -19.13
N ILE A 445 -7.46 4.06 -18.39
CA ILE A 445 -7.13 4.06 -16.97
C ILE A 445 -5.87 3.22 -16.77
N ILE A 446 -4.87 3.79 -16.09
CA ILE A 446 -3.59 3.14 -15.84
C ILE A 446 -3.35 3.17 -14.33
N PHE A 447 -3.08 2.02 -13.73
CA PHE A 447 -2.72 1.98 -12.33
C PHE A 447 -1.45 1.16 -12.11
N ILE A 448 -0.56 1.74 -11.33
CA ILE A 448 0.64 1.07 -10.84
C ILE A 448 0.25 0.31 -9.59
N THR A 449 0.59 -0.97 -9.53
CA THR A 449 0.38 -1.76 -8.32
C THR A 449 1.35 -2.93 -8.23
N HIS A 450 1.51 -3.47 -7.04
CA HIS A 450 2.14 -4.76 -6.79
C HIS A 450 1.10 -5.85 -6.43
N ASP A 451 -0.18 -5.48 -6.31
CA ASP A 451 -1.28 -6.41 -6.01
C ASP A 451 -1.78 -7.09 -7.29
N LEU A 452 -1.48 -8.41 -7.41
CA LEU A 452 -1.91 -9.22 -8.56
C LEU A 452 -3.43 -9.35 -8.65
N ASP A 453 -4.15 -9.34 -7.54
CA ASP A 453 -5.61 -9.48 -7.55
C ASP A 453 -6.28 -8.26 -8.17
N LEU A 454 -5.75 -7.06 -7.91
CA LEU A 454 -6.20 -5.85 -8.60
C LEU A 454 -5.98 -5.93 -10.11
N ALA A 455 -4.78 -6.33 -10.52
CA ALA A 455 -4.46 -6.48 -11.93
C ALA A 455 -5.35 -7.53 -12.59
N LEU A 456 -5.60 -8.64 -11.91
CA LEU A 456 -6.42 -9.76 -12.39
C LEU A 456 -7.89 -9.36 -12.60
N ILE A 457 -8.45 -8.62 -11.64
CA ILE A 457 -9.88 -8.27 -11.62
C ILE A 457 -10.19 -7.11 -12.56
N TYR A 458 -9.31 -6.11 -12.62
CA TYR A 458 -9.65 -4.82 -13.21
C TYR A 458 -8.96 -4.53 -14.54
N ALA A 459 -7.77 -5.10 -14.81
CA ALA A 459 -7.03 -4.78 -16.02
C ALA A 459 -7.47 -5.64 -17.21
N ASN A 460 -7.54 -5.02 -18.39
CA ASN A 460 -7.64 -5.75 -19.65
C ASN A 460 -6.27 -5.94 -20.33
N ARG A 461 -5.22 -5.23 -19.83
CA ARG A 461 -3.83 -5.36 -20.23
C ARG A 461 -2.91 -5.24 -19.02
N ILE A 462 -1.90 -6.10 -18.93
CA ILE A 462 -0.88 -6.07 -17.89
C ILE A 462 0.47 -5.80 -18.53
N ILE A 463 1.21 -4.86 -17.95
CA ILE A 463 2.61 -4.57 -18.27
C ILE A 463 3.44 -4.90 -17.04
N VAL A 464 4.46 -5.75 -17.19
CA VAL A 464 5.40 -6.06 -16.11
C VAL A 464 6.70 -5.34 -16.35
N LEU A 465 7.06 -4.47 -15.40
CA LEU A 465 8.34 -3.76 -15.39
C LEU A 465 9.27 -4.42 -14.37
N TYR A 466 10.42 -4.88 -14.84
CA TYR A 466 11.45 -5.51 -14.01
C TYR A 466 12.82 -4.92 -14.36
N ASP A 467 13.54 -4.44 -13.33
CA ASP A 467 14.86 -3.80 -13.47
C ASP A 467 14.93 -2.77 -14.63
N GLY A 468 13.89 -1.95 -14.77
CA GLY A 468 13.83 -0.89 -15.79
C GLY A 468 13.45 -1.33 -17.20
N GLU A 469 13.09 -2.60 -17.41
CA GLU A 469 12.67 -3.14 -18.70
C GLU A 469 11.24 -3.65 -18.68
N ILE A 470 10.51 -3.55 -19.79
CA ILE A 470 9.24 -4.23 -19.97
C ILE A 470 9.51 -5.69 -20.31
N VAL A 471 9.29 -6.59 -19.35
CA VAL A 471 9.54 -8.02 -19.50
C VAL A 471 8.31 -8.81 -19.92
N ALA A 472 7.12 -8.24 -19.77
CA ALA A 472 5.87 -8.79 -20.29
C ALA A 472 4.86 -7.66 -20.56
N ASP A 473 4.06 -7.85 -21.61
CA ASP A 473 3.00 -6.95 -22.06
C ASP A 473 1.92 -7.74 -22.79
N GLY A 474 0.70 -7.72 -22.29
CA GLY A 474 -0.38 -8.50 -22.90
C GLY A 474 -1.62 -8.63 -22.02
N LYS A 475 -2.52 -9.52 -22.43
CA LYS A 475 -3.72 -9.84 -21.65
C LYS A 475 -3.35 -10.51 -20.32
N PRO A 476 -4.14 -10.30 -19.25
CA PRO A 476 -3.85 -10.93 -17.95
C PRO A 476 -3.62 -12.44 -18.01
N VAL A 477 -4.40 -13.17 -18.81
CA VAL A 477 -4.25 -14.62 -18.97
C VAL A 477 -2.91 -15.02 -19.58
N ASP A 478 -2.40 -14.25 -20.55
CA ASP A 478 -1.15 -14.56 -21.24
C ASP A 478 0.07 -14.23 -20.38
N VAL A 479 0.00 -13.13 -19.64
CA VAL A 479 1.10 -12.64 -18.78
C VAL A 479 1.23 -13.46 -17.49
N LEU A 480 0.11 -13.81 -16.85
CA LEU A 480 0.10 -14.43 -15.52
C LEU A 480 0.03 -15.97 -15.53
N GLN A 481 0.07 -16.64 -16.69
CA GLN A 481 -0.01 -18.10 -16.76
C GLN A 481 1.24 -18.83 -16.26
N ASP A 482 2.41 -18.22 -16.37
CA ASP A 482 3.70 -18.83 -16.05
C ASP A 482 4.16 -18.45 -14.63
N ARG A 483 4.01 -19.39 -13.68
CA ARG A 483 4.38 -19.19 -12.27
C ARG A 483 5.87 -18.97 -12.06
N GLN A 484 6.72 -19.56 -12.90
CA GLN A 484 8.17 -19.38 -12.79
C GLN A 484 8.54 -17.94 -13.14
N LYS A 485 7.94 -17.38 -14.20
CA LYS A 485 8.14 -15.98 -14.57
C LYS A 485 7.62 -15.02 -13.53
N ILE A 486 6.42 -15.27 -12.96
CA ILE A 486 5.85 -14.45 -11.87
C ILE A 486 6.87 -14.35 -10.72
N ASN A 487 7.44 -15.49 -10.28
CA ASN A 487 8.44 -15.51 -9.21
C ASN A 487 9.75 -14.80 -9.62
N GLN A 488 10.22 -14.98 -10.87
CA GLN A 488 11.40 -14.27 -11.39
C GLN A 488 11.22 -12.75 -11.36
N TRP A 489 10.01 -12.26 -11.62
CA TRP A 489 9.67 -10.85 -11.58
C TRP A 489 9.40 -10.34 -10.14
N ARG A 490 9.68 -11.16 -9.13
CA ARG A 490 9.43 -10.87 -7.71
C ARG A 490 7.96 -10.58 -7.38
N LEU A 491 7.05 -11.08 -8.20
CA LEU A 491 5.62 -11.13 -7.93
C LEU A 491 5.30 -12.44 -7.22
N VAL A 492 4.21 -12.46 -6.45
CA VAL A 492 3.77 -13.66 -5.71
C VAL A 492 2.37 -14.04 -6.16
N ALA A 493 2.20 -15.29 -6.60
CA ALA A 493 0.89 -15.79 -6.98
C ALA A 493 -0.04 -15.83 -5.75
N THR A 494 -1.24 -15.26 -5.91
CA THR A 494 -2.29 -15.24 -4.87
C THR A 494 -3.20 -16.46 -5.00
N SER A 495 -3.95 -16.77 -3.94
CA SER A 495 -4.97 -17.83 -3.99
C SER A 495 -6.05 -17.55 -5.03
N LEU A 496 -6.40 -16.27 -5.25
CA LEU A 496 -7.36 -15.85 -6.27
C LEU A 496 -6.83 -16.11 -7.68
N LEU A 497 -5.56 -15.82 -7.94
CA LEU A 497 -4.93 -16.11 -9.22
C LEU A 497 -4.94 -17.61 -9.52
N GLU A 498 -4.55 -18.44 -8.53
CA GLU A 498 -4.54 -19.90 -8.67
C GLU A 498 -5.94 -20.44 -8.98
N LEU A 499 -6.94 -20.00 -8.22
CA LEU A 499 -8.31 -20.43 -8.41
C LEU A 499 -8.87 -19.99 -9.77
N ASN A 500 -8.59 -18.77 -10.20
CA ASN A 500 -9.00 -18.29 -11.51
C ASN A 500 -8.41 -19.13 -12.65
N PHE A 501 -7.14 -19.54 -12.58
CA PHE A 501 -6.57 -20.41 -13.61
C PHE A 501 -7.21 -21.80 -13.64
N GLN A 502 -7.55 -22.36 -12.47
CA GLN A 502 -8.27 -23.63 -12.42
C GLN A 502 -9.66 -23.52 -13.05
N MET A 503 -10.34 -22.39 -12.85
CA MET A 503 -11.70 -22.16 -13.33
C MET A 503 -11.77 -21.56 -14.74
N TYR A 504 -10.66 -21.05 -15.29
CA TYR A 504 -10.64 -20.39 -16.59
C TYR A 504 -11.26 -21.19 -17.74
N PRO A 505 -11.07 -22.54 -17.83
CA PRO A 505 -11.74 -23.34 -18.86
C PRO A 505 -13.26 -23.28 -18.80
N LYS A 506 -13.86 -23.03 -17.63
CA LYS A 506 -15.32 -22.89 -17.44
C LYS A 506 -15.79 -21.45 -17.60
N THR A 507 -15.01 -20.48 -17.15
CA THR A 507 -15.42 -19.06 -17.07
C THR A 507 -15.04 -18.26 -18.31
N GLY A 508 -13.96 -18.63 -19.01
CA GLY A 508 -13.39 -17.90 -20.15
C GLY A 508 -12.83 -16.52 -19.79
N LYS A 509 -12.92 -16.10 -18.52
CA LYS A 509 -12.43 -14.82 -18.01
C LYS A 509 -12.04 -14.94 -16.55
N PHE A 510 -11.23 -14.01 -16.07
CA PHE A 510 -10.90 -13.89 -14.66
C PHE A 510 -12.02 -13.17 -13.90
N LEU A 511 -12.31 -13.66 -12.69
CA LEU A 511 -13.44 -13.23 -11.89
C LEU A 511 -12.98 -12.97 -10.45
N ARG A 512 -13.75 -12.17 -9.73
CA ARG A 512 -13.66 -12.07 -8.25
C ARG A 512 -14.01 -13.39 -7.61
N ALA A 513 -13.52 -13.60 -6.39
CA ALA A 513 -13.82 -14.82 -5.65
C ALA A 513 -15.33 -15.03 -5.45
N GLU A 514 -16.06 -13.95 -5.14
CA GLU A 514 -17.51 -13.95 -4.97
C GLU A 514 -18.26 -14.34 -6.25
N ALA A 515 -17.76 -13.90 -7.40
CA ALA A 515 -18.34 -14.24 -8.69
C ALA A 515 -17.97 -15.66 -9.14
N LEU A 516 -16.79 -16.17 -8.74
CA LEU A 516 -16.39 -17.56 -8.99
C LEU A 516 -17.30 -18.57 -8.29
N ALA A 517 -17.92 -18.18 -7.16
CA ALA A 517 -18.86 -19.03 -6.42
C ALA A 517 -20.02 -19.55 -7.28
N GLN A 518 -20.40 -18.82 -8.36
CA GLN A 518 -21.45 -19.24 -9.30
C GLN A 518 -21.06 -20.43 -10.19
N PHE A 519 -19.75 -20.74 -10.29
CA PHE A 519 -19.19 -21.77 -11.18
C PHE A 519 -18.62 -22.96 -10.44
N MET A 520 -18.67 -22.94 -9.10
CA MET A 520 -18.18 -24.02 -8.25
C MET A 520 -19.37 -24.76 -7.62
N ASP A 521 -19.44 -26.06 -7.88
CA ASP A 521 -20.48 -26.99 -7.38
C ASP A 521 -20.45 -27.13 -5.86
#